data_d50c532ed6ad2a340fed9b817bb80615
#
_entry.id   d50c532ed6ad2a340fed9b817bb80615
#
_cell.length_a   1.000
_cell.length_b   1.000
_cell.length_c   1.000
_cell.angle_alpha   90.00
_cell.angle_beta   90.00
_cell.angle_gamma   90.00
#
_symmetry.space_group_name_H-M   'P 1'
#
loop_
_entity.id
_entity.type
_entity.pdbx_description
1 polymer ?
#
loop_
_entity_poly.entity_id
_entity_poly.type
_entity_poly.pdbx_seq_one_letter_code
_entity_poly.pdbx_strand_id
1 'polypeptide(L)'
;VVGLSSYHAKRYPHQFSGGQRQRIGIARALMTRPKLIIADEPVSALDVSIQSQVLNLLEDLQKEFQLTYIFIAHDLGVVRHISDRVGVMYLGRLVEITEADKLYEKPLHPYTRALLSAVPIPDPDIKRDQELLTGDIPSPANPPQGCAFHTRCKECMEICKTDRPVLKEIEPGHFAACHLYS
;
A
#
# COMPACT_ATOMS: atom_id res chain seq x y z
N VAL A 1 -8.00 -25.26 -5.52
CA VAL A 1 -7.42 -24.18 -4.71
C VAL A 1 -7.80 -22.80 -5.28
N VAL A 2 -7.37 -22.39 -6.49
CA VAL A 2 -7.62 -21.05 -7.04
C VAL A 2 -8.91 -20.88 -7.87
N GLY A 3 -9.85 -21.84 -7.82
CA GLY A 3 -11.14 -21.77 -8.53
C GLY A 3 -11.05 -21.92 -10.06
N LEU A 4 -9.98 -22.52 -10.58
CA LEU A 4 -9.84 -22.86 -12.00
C LEU A 4 -10.07 -24.37 -12.23
N SER A 5 -10.72 -24.72 -13.34
CA SER A 5 -10.94 -26.13 -13.71
C SER A 5 -9.81 -26.67 -14.58
N SER A 6 -9.68 -28.00 -14.66
CA SER A 6 -8.70 -28.69 -15.53
C SER A 6 -8.86 -28.34 -17.01
N TYR A 7 -10.08 -27.96 -17.45
CA TYR A 7 -10.34 -27.50 -18.81
C TYR A 7 -9.48 -26.29 -19.21
N HIS A 8 -9.08 -25.46 -18.23
CA HIS A 8 -8.24 -24.27 -18.48
C HIS A 8 -6.78 -24.61 -18.79
N ALA A 9 -6.31 -25.84 -18.48
CA ALA A 9 -4.89 -26.21 -18.61
C ALA A 9 -4.36 -26.19 -20.06
N LYS A 10 -5.26 -26.28 -21.06
CA LYS A 10 -4.89 -26.29 -22.49
C LYS A 10 -5.08 -24.93 -23.18
N ARG A 11 -5.46 -23.89 -22.44
CA ARG A 11 -5.72 -22.56 -23.01
C ARG A 11 -4.48 -21.69 -23.03
N TYR A 12 -4.44 -20.77 -23.99
CA TYR A 12 -3.40 -19.76 -24.08
C TYR A 12 -3.72 -18.54 -23.22
N PRO A 13 -2.73 -17.75 -22.75
CA PRO A 13 -2.95 -16.63 -21.85
C PRO A 13 -3.98 -15.59 -22.33
N HIS A 14 -4.05 -15.34 -23.64
CA HIS A 14 -5.01 -14.39 -24.24
C HIS A 14 -6.47 -14.86 -24.19
N GLN A 15 -6.71 -16.13 -23.87
CA GLN A 15 -8.05 -16.73 -23.75
C GLN A 15 -8.61 -16.65 -22.32
N PHE A 16 -7.91 -15.99 -21.42
CA PHE A 16 -8.31 -15.81 -20.03
C PHE A 16 -8.69 -14.36 -19.75
N SER A 17 -9.70 -14.16 -18.88
CA SER A 17 -10.01 -12.84 -18.31
C SER A 17 -8.86 -12.35 -17.41
N GLY A 18 -8.86 -11.05 -17.08
CA GLY A 18 -7.89 -10.46 -16.15
C GLY A 18 -7.84 -11.20 -14.81
N GLY A 19 -9.00 -11.43 -14.19
CA GLY A 19 -9.10 -12.16 -12.94
C GLY A 19 -8.65 -13.63 -13.04
N GLN A 20 -8.92 -14.30 -14.17
CA GLN A 20 -8.43 -15.67 -14.38
C GLN A 20 -6.91 -15.69 -14.51
N ARG A 21 -6.31 -14.74 -15.24
CA ARG A 21 -4.84 -14.60 -15.33
C ARG A 21 -4.21 -14.37 -13.96
N GLN A 22 -4.85 -13.54 -13.11
CA GLN A 22 -4.39 -13.30 -11.75
C GLN A 22 -4.43 -14.58 -10.91
N ARG A 23 -5.51 -15.35 -10.99
CA ARG A 23 -5.63 -16.65 -10.30
C ARG A 23 -4.56 -17.65 -10.76
N ILE A 24 -4.20 -17.65 -12.03
CA ILE A 24 -3.07 -18.47 -12.56
C ILE A 24 -1.74 -17.99 -11.94
N GLY A 25 -1.51 -16.68 -11.86
CA GLY A 25 -0.32 -16.10 -11.22
C GLY A 25 -0.18 -16.53 -9.76
N ILE A 26 -1.29 -16.47 -9.00
CA ILE A 26 -1.36 -16.91 -7.61
C ILE A 26 -1.07 -18.42 -7.51
N ALA A 27 -1.71 -19.25 -8.35
CA ALA A 27 -1.46 -20.70 -8.38
C ALA A 27 0.02 -21.01 -8.65
N ARG A 28 0.65 -20.28 -9.58
CA ARG A 28 2.08 -20.43 -9.90
C ARG A 28 2.97 -20.09 -8.71
N ALA A 29 2.67 -19.03 -7.96
CA ALA A 29 3.41 -18.66 -6.76
C ALA A 29 3.31 -19.73 -5.66
N LEU A 30 2.14 -20.37 -5.51
CA LEU A 30 1.90 -21.42 -4.52
C LEU A 30 2.61 -22.76 -4.83
N MET A 31 3.00 -23.01 -6.08
CA MET A 31 3.62 -24.27 -6.50
C MET A 31 4.88 -24.64 -5.70
N THR A 32 5.63 -23.65 -5.24
CA THR A 32 6.86 -23.85 -4.46
C THR A 32 6.60 -23.99 -2.95
N ARG A 33 5.35 -23.97 -2.52
CA ARG A 33 4.95 -23.94 -1.10
C ARG A 33 5.70 -22.89 -0.27
N PRO A 34 5.66 -21.63 -0.68
CA PRO A 34 6.40 -20.56 0.00
C PRO A 34 5.79 -20.26 1.38
N LYS A 35 6.59 -19.68 2.26
CA LYS A 35 6.10 -19.05 3.51
C LYS A 35 5.75 -17.57 3.31
N LEU A 36 6.38 -16.93 2.33
CA LEU A 36 6.21 -15.52 2.00
C LEU A 36 5.90 -15.37 0.52
N ILE A 37 4.87 -14.58 0.21
CA ILE A 37 4.53 -14.15 -1.16
C ILE A 37 4.60 -12.62 -1.22
N ILE A 38 5.28 -12.10 -2.23
CA ILE A 38 5.26 -10.69 -2.57
C ILE A 38 4.23 -10.49 -3.67
N ALA A 39 3.17 -9.75 -3.37
CA ALA A 39 2.10 -9.42 -4.29
C ALA A 39 2.25 -7.96 -4.72
N ASP A 40 2.82 -7.75 -5.89
CA ASP A 40 3.07 -6.42 -6.46
C ASP A 40 1.89 -6.02 -7.34
N GLU A 41 1.09 -5.06 -6.86
CA GLU A 41 -0.13 -4.55 -7.48
C GLU A 41 -1.09 -5.65 -7.99
N PRO A 42 -1.43 -6.66 -7.19
CA PRO A 42 -2.08 -7.88 -7.69
C PRO A 42 -3.52 -7.65 -8.18
N VAL A 43 -4.11 -6.49 -7.93
CA VAL A 43 -5.52 -6.19 -8.27
C VAL A 43 -5.69 -4.88 -9.04
N SER A 44 -4.63 -4.14 -9.33
CA SER A 44 -4.67 -2.79 -9.94
C SER A 44 -5.33 -2.74 -11.33
N ALA A 45 -5.21 -3.81 -12.11
CA ALA A 45 -5.76 -3.90 -13.47
C ALA A 45 -7.11 -4.62 -13.54
N LEU A 46 -7.80 -4.82 -12.41
CA LEU A 46 -9.06 -5.54 -12.32
C LEU A 46 -10.22 -4.59 -12.01
N ASP A 47 -11.42 -4.91 -12.50
CA ASP A 47 -12.62 -4.23 -12.03
C ASP A 47 -12.93 -4.54 -10.56
N VAL A 48 -13.67 -3.64 -9.89
CA VAL A 48 -13.91 -3.70 -8.43
C VAL A 48 -14.51 -5.04 -7.98
N SER A 49 -15.40 -5.64 -8.77
CA SER A 49 -16.04 -6.91 -8.43
C SER A 49 -15.05 -8.06 -8.46
N ILE A 50 -14.21 -8.13 -9.50
CA ILE A 50 -13.17 -9.16 -9.63
C ILE A 50 -12.04 -8.93 -8.62
N GLN A 51 -11.70 -7.67 -8.35
CA GLN A 51 -10.75 -7.28 -7.31
C GLN A 51 -11.13 -7.87 -5.95
N SER A 52 -12.38 -7.67 -5.51
CA SER A 52 -12.89 -8.24 -4.25
C SER A 52 -12.80 -9.77 -4.21
N GLN A 53 -13.10 -10.44 -5.33
CA GLN A 53 -12.97 -11.90 -5.41
C GLN A 53 -11.52 -12.39 -5.28
N VAL A 54 -10.56 -11.64 -5.83
CA VAL A 54 -9.11 -11.97 -5.72
C VAL A 54 -8.60 -11.71 -4.31
N LEU A 55 -9.05 -10.63 -3.66
CA LEU A 55 -8.68 -10.34 -2.27
C LEU A 55 -9.19 -11.42 -1.32
N ASN A 56 -10.47 -11.79 -1.41
CA ASN A 56 -11.02 -12.89 -0.62
C ASN A 56 -10.26 -14.22 -0.85
N LEU A 57 -9.90 -14.51 -2.10
CA LEU A 57 -9.05 -15.68 -2.41
C LEU A 57 -7.70 -15.61 -1.71
N LEU A 58 -7.03 -14.44 -1.70
CA LEU A 58 -5.74 -14.29 -1.02
C LEU A 58 -5.86 -14.47 0.50
N GLU A 59 -6.93 -13.96 1.11
CA GLU A 59 -7.21 -14.17 2.54
C GLU A 59 -7.47 -15.65 2.87
N ASP A 60 -8.27 -16.36 2.05
CA ASP A 60 -8.54 -17.77 2.22
C ASP A 60 -7.26 -18.60 2.13
N LEU A 61 -6.41 -18.29 1.14
CA LEU A 61 -5.11 -18.94 0.95
C LEU A 61 -4.14 -18.63 2.10
N GLN A 62 -4.17 -17.40 2.64
CA GLN A 62 -3.39 -17.04 3.81
C GLN A 62 -3.72 -17.93 5.00
N LYS A 63 -5.01 -18.14 5.26
CA LYS A 63 -5.50 -18.99 6.37
C LYS A 63 -5.20 -20.47 6.12
N GLU A 64 -5.46 -20.95 4.91
CA GLU A 64 -5.28 -22.37 4.55
C GLU A 64 -3.83 -22.82 4.57
N PHE A 65 -2.92 -21.97 4.02
CA PHE A 65 -1.49 -22.29 3.87
C PHE A 65 -0.58 -21.60 4.88
N GLN A 66 -1.13 -20.81 5.82
CA GLN A 66 -0.37 -20.03 6.82
C GLN A 66 0.67 -19.13 6.16
N LEU A 67 0.25 -18.40 5.11
CA LEU A 67 1.13 -17.55 4.32
C LEU A 67 1.36 -16.19 4.98
N THR A 68 2.54 -15.64 4.75
CA THR A 68 2.81 -14.22 4.98
C THR A 68 2.81 -13.50 3.64
N TYR A 69 2.14 -12.33 3.57
CA TYR A 69 2.16 -11.48 2.39
C TYR A 69 2.96 -10.19 2.61
N ILE A 70 3.71 -9.78 1.58
CA ILE A 70 4.05 -8.37 1.37
C ILE A 70 3.16 -7.91 0.22
N PHE A 71 2.19 -7.06 0.52
CA PHE A 71 1.20 -6.58 -0.45
C PHE A 71 1.53 -5.14 -0.84
N ILE A 72 1.84 -4.89 -2.13
CA ILE A 72 2.14 -3.57 -2.66
C ILE A 72 0.92 -3.09 -3.44
N ALA A 73 0.38 -1.93 -3.07
CA ALA A 73 -0.76 -1.32 -3.75
C ALA A 73 -0.74 0.20 -3.59
N HIS A 74 -1.46 0.88 -4.50
CA HIS A 74 -1.71 2.31 -4.44
C HIS A 74 -3.15 2.65 -3.97
N ASP A 75 -4.03 1.66 -3.90
CA ASP A 75 -5.40 1.81 -3.38
C ASP A 75 -5.42 1.60 -1.87
N LEU A 76 -5.63 2.69 -1.15
CA LEU A 76 -5.66 2.68 0.32
C LEU A 76 -6.85 1.91 0.90
N GLY A 77 -7.97 1.81 0.18
CA GLY A 77 -9.10 0.98 0.60
C GLY A 77 -8.76 -0.50 0.60
N VAL A 78 -8.06 -0.95 -0.46
CA VAL A 78 -7.55 -2.33 -0.56
C VAL A 78 -6.53 -2.62 0.54
N VAL A 79 -5.57 -1.70 0.74
CA VAL A 79 -4.53 -1.84 1.78
C VAL A 79 -5.18 -1.99 3.15
N ARG A 80 -6.17 -1.17 3.49
CA ARG A 80 -6.88 -1.25 4.76
C ARG A 80 -7.55 -2.61 4.98
N HIS A 81 -8.11 -3.18 3.91
CA HIS A 81 -8.88 -4.42 4.00
C HIS A 81 -8.00 -5.65 4.25
N ILE A 82 -6.84 -5.73 3.57
CA ILE A 82 -6.02 -6.96 3.56
C ILE A 82 -4.83 -6.93 4.52
N SER A 83 -4.47 -5.77 5.07
CA SER A 83 -3.20 -5.62 5.79
C SER A 83 -3.38 -5.57 7.30
N ASP A 84 -2.56 -6.31 8.05
CA ASP A 84 -2.41 -6.15 9.50
C ASP A 84 -1.54 -4.93 9.82
N ARG A 85 -0.47 -4.72 9.04
CA ARG A 85 0.47 -3.59 9.19
C ARG A 85 0.69 -2.91 7.85
N VAL A 86 0.84 -1.60 7.88
CA VAL A 86 1.04 -0.78 6.68
C VAL A 86 2.34 0.01 6.79
N GLY A 87 3.14 -0.06 5.73
CA GLY A 87 4.30 0.80 5.53
C GLY A 87 4.04 1.79 4.40
N VAL A 88 4.11 3.09 4.71
CA VAL A 88 3.98 4.15 3.71
C VAL A 88 5.35 4.51 3.18
N MET A 89 5.47 4.57 1.85
CA MET A 89 6.72 4.91 1.18
C MET A 89 6.60 6.23 0.40
N TYR A 90 7.67 7.03 0.44
CA TYR A 90 7.82 8.22 -0.39
C TYR A 90 9.21 8.23 -1.02
N LEU A 91 9.29 8.37 -2.34
CA LEU A 91 10.54 8.33 -3.11
C LEU A 91 11.49 7.18 -2.70
N GLY A 92 10.95 5.96 -2.63
CA GLY A 92 11.70 4.74 -2.31
C GLY A 92 12.10 4.57 -0.83
N ARG A 93 11.55 5.37 0.09
CA ARG A 93 11.85 5.30 1.52
C ARG A 93 10.59 5.12 2.36
N LEU A 94 10.70 4.28 3.40
CA LEU A 94 9.67 4.20 4.42
C LEU A 94 9.63 5.50 5.22
N VAL A 95 8.46 6.14 5.26
CA VAL A 95 8.21 7.37 6.02
C VAL A 95 7.35 7.11 7.25
N GLU A 96 6.52 6.06 7.22
CA GLU A 96 5.69 5.66 8.34
C GLU A 96 5.42 4.15 8.29
N ILE A 97 5.33 3.48 9.44
CA ILE A 97 4.93 2.07 9.55
C ILE A 97 4.19 1.84 10.86
N THR A 98 3.01 1.23 10.79
CA THR A 98 2.18 0.92 11.97
C THR A 98 1.14 -0.15 11.64
N GLU A 99 0.31 -0.53 12.60
CA GLU A 99 -0.90 -1.32 12.39
C GLU A 99 -1.87 -0.59 11.47
N ALA A 100 -2.61 -1.33 10.64
CA ALA A 100 -3.49 -0.74 9.64
C ALA A 100 -4.50 0.23 10.28
N ASP A 101 -5.31 -0.20 11.25
CA ASP A 101 -6.33 0.65 11.86
C ASP A 101 -5.70 1.92 12.47
N LYS A 102 -4.57 1.79 13.16
CA LYS A 102 -3.86 2.92 13.76
C LYS A 102 -3.40 3.94 12.72
N LEU A 103 -2.97 3.49 11.52
CA LEU A 103 -2.59 4.38 10.43
C LEU A 103 -3.76 5.26 9.96
N TYR A 104 -4.95 4.67 9.83
CA TYR A 104 -6.15 5.39 9.35
C TYR A 104 -6.75 6.30 10.43
N GLU A 105 -6.61 5.96 11.71
CA GLU A 105 -7.09 6.76 12.82
C GLU A 105 -6.16 7.92 13.18
N LYS A 106 -4.85 7.66 13.23
CA LYS A 106 -3.84 8.61 13.70
C LYS A 106 -2.57 8.57 12.85
N PRO A 107 -2.61 9.02 11.58
CA PRO A 107 -1.41 9.12 10.76
C PRO A 107 -0.46 10.18 11.33
N LEU A 108 0.82 9.85 11.43
CA LEU A 108 1.83 10.74 11.99
C LEU A 108 2.53 11.57 10.90
N HIS A 109 2.97 10.94 9.81
CA HIS A 109 3.73 11.63 8.78
C HIS A 109 2.81 12.55 7.93
N PRO A 110 3.19 13.81 7.65
CA PRO A 110 2.37 14.72 6.85
C PRO A 110 2.00 14.17 5.46
N TYR A 111 2.87 13.39 4.83
CA TYR A 111 2.56 12.71 3.57
C TYR A 111 1.42 11.69 3.73
N THR A 112 1.45 10.88 4.79
CA THR A 112 0.39 9.90 5.08
C THR A 112 -0.95 10.59 5.32
N ARG A 113 -0.96 11.70 6.06
CA ARG A 113 -2.18 12.50 6.29
C ARG A 113 -2.75 13.01 4.96
N ALA A 114 -1.90 13.55 4.10
CA ALA A 114 -2.33 14.02 2.79
C ALA A 114 -2.85 12.88 1.89
N LEU A 115 -2.21 11.70 1.89
CA LEU A 115 -2.71 10.53 1.16
C LEU A 115 -4.08 10.09 1.64
N LEU A 116 -4.26 9.98 2.96
CA LEU A 116 -5.53 9.54 3.55
C LEU A 116 -6.65 10.59 3.38
N SER A 117 -6.31 11.88 3.36
CA SER A 117 -7.28 12.95 3.09
C SER A 117 -7.82 12.93 1.66
N ALA A 118 -7.06 12.37 0.73
CA ALA A 118 -7.45 12.25 -0.68
C ALA A 118 -8.36 11.05 -0.97
N VAL A 119 -8.53 10.12 -0.01
CA VAL A 119 -9.42 8.96 -0.19
C VAL A 119 -10.88 9.43 -0.20
N PRO A 120 -11.64 9.15 -1.27
CA PRO A 120 -13.05 9.52 -1.35
C PRO A 120 -13.86 8.81 -0.24
N ILE A 121 -14.71 9.56 0.45
CA ILE A 121 -15.70 8.99 1.37
C ILE A 121 -17.01 8.87 0.59
N PRO A 122 -17.69 7.72 0.64
CA PRO A 122 -18.97 7.54 -0.05
C PRO A 122 -20.16 8.24 0.66
N ASP A 123 -19.90 9.31 1.40
CA ASP A 123 -20.90 10.12 2.08
C ASP A 123 -20.81 11.57 1.56
N PRO A 124 -21.83 12.05 0.81
CA PRO A 124 -21.83 13.38 0.22
C PRO A 124 -21.97 14.52 1.26
N ASP A 125 -22.41 14.22 2.48
CA ASP A 125 -22.61 15.23 3.54
C ASP A 125 -21.33 15.51 4.34
N ILE A 126 -20.33 14.65 4.23
CA ILE A 126 -19.04 14.83 4.91
C ILE A 126 -18.12 15.71 4.07
N LYS A 127 -18.03 17.00 4.41
CA LYS A 127 -17.00 17.90 3.89
C LYS A 127 -15.68 17.62 4.61
N ARG A 128 -14.72 17.00 3.94
CA ARG A 128 -13.33 16.94 4.40
C ARG A 128 -12.55 18.13 3.82
N ASP A 129 -11.78 18.80 4.67
CA ASP A 129 -10.69 19.64 4.19
C ASP A 129 -9.62 18.74 3.58
N GLN A 130 -9.65 18.61 2.26
CA GLN A 130 -8.60 17.86 1.54
C GLN A 130 -7.28 18.58 1.72
N GLU A 131 -6.29 17.91 2.26
CA GLU A 131 -4.91 18.40 2.29
C GLU A 131 -4.31 18.33 0.89
N LEU A 132 -4.59 19.34 0.07
CA LEU A 132 -3.99 19.45 -1.26
C LEU A 132 -2.46 19.60 -1.12
N LEU A 133 -1.76 18.62 -1.66
CA LEU A 133 -0.30 18.70 -1.79
C LEU A 133 0.04 19.68 -2.92
N THR A 134 0.82 20.69 -2.60
CA THR A 134 1.33 21.67 -3.59
C THR A 134 2.70 21.25 -4.11
N GLY A 135 3.04 21.69 -5.32
CA GLY A 135 4.32 21.42 -5.97
C GLY A 135 4.42 20.06 -6.65
N ASP A 136 5.41 19.95 -7.53
CA ASP A 136 5.68 18.73 -8.30
C ASP A 136 6.31 17.62 -7.44
N ILE A 137 6.12 16.38 -7.86
CA ILE A 137 6.81 15.24 -7.24
C ILE A 137 8.28 15.27 -7.69
N PRO A 138 9.25 15.40 -6.75
CA PRO A 138 10.65 15.37 -7.10
C PRO A 138 11.06 14.05 -7.76
N SER A 139 12.09 14.09 -8.62
CA SER A 139 12.60 12.89 -9.27
C SER A 139 13.18 11.90 -8.27
N PRO A 140 12.79 10.62 -8.33
CA PRO A 140 13.42 9.59 -7.50
C PRO A 140 14.91 9.39 -7.76
N ALA A 141 15.38 9.71 -8.98
CA ALA A 141 16.79 9.62 -9.35
C ALA A 141 17.64 10.74 -8.73
N ASN A 142 17.02 11.88 -8.37
CA ASN A 142 17.68 13.00 -7.72
C ASN A 142 16.77 13.54 -6.61
N PRO A 143 16.63 12.80 -5.50
CA PRO A 143 15.76 13.21 -4.41
C PRO A 143 16.29 14.45 -3.70
N PRO A 144 15.42 15.30 -3.15
CA PRO A 144 15.83 16.47 -2.38
C PRO A 144 16.75 16.10 -1.21
N GLN A 145 17.64 17.02 -0.86
CA GLN A 145 18.46 16.91 0.35
C GLN A 145 17.57 16.93 1.59
N GLY A 146 18.01 16.32 2.68
CA GLY A 146 17.23 16.24 3.92
C GLY A 146 16.01 15.31 3.82
N CYS A 147 14.88 15.76 4.38
CA CYS A 147 13.61 15.07 4.26
C CYS A 147 13.11 15.12 2.80
N ALA A 148 12.93 13.98 2.16
CA ALA A 148 12.51 13.92 0.75
C ALA A 148 11.15 14.60 0.49
N PHE A 149 10.30 14.69 1.51
CA PHE A 149 8.96 15.30 1.42
C PHE A 149 8.97 16.81 1.73
N HIS A 150 10.09 17.41 2.16
CA HIS A 150 10.12 18.80 2.65
C HIS A 150 9.60 19.83 1.64
N THR A 151 9.81 19.61 0.35
CA THR A 151 9.39 20.55 -0.73
C THR A 151 7.85 20.63 -0.87
N ARG A 152 7.13 19.66 -0.34
CA ARG A 152 5.67 19.56 -0.42
C ARG A 152 5.00 19.54 0.96
N CYS A 153 5.79 19.61 2.02
CA CYS A 153 5.33 19.54 3.40
C CYS A 153 4.88 20.92 3.90
N LYS A 154 3.63 21.05 4.33
CA LYS A 154 3.10 22.28 4.95
C LYS A 154 3.73 22.58 6.31
N GLU A 155 4.26 21.56 6.99
CA GLU A 155 4.89 21.63 8.31
C GLU A 155 6.41 21.57 8.21
N CYS A 156 6.97 22.03 7.07
CA CYS A 156 8.41 22.00 6.83
C CYS A 156 9.14 22.94 7.78
N MET A 157 10.15 22.39 8.47
CA MET A 157 11.08 23.13 9.32
C MET A 157 12.45 23.27 8.63
N GLU A 158 13.32 24.20 9.09
CA GLU A 158 14.66 24.38 8.50
C GLU A 158 15.49 23.10 8.52
N ILE A 159 15.43 22.33 9.62
CA ILE A 159 16.12 21.04 9.72
C ILE A 159 15.68 20.04 8.64
N CYS A 160 14.43 20.11 8.17
CA CYS A 160 13.93 19.23 7.12
C CYS A 160 14.63 19.42 5.78
N LYS A 161 15.25 20.59 5.54
CA LYS A 161 15.94 20.93 4.29
C LYS A 161 17.35 20.34 4.24
N THR A 162 17.97 20.14 5.40
CA THR A 162 19.37 19.72 5.52
C THR A 162 19.52 18.30 6.02
N ASP A 163 18.74 17.91 7.02
CA ASP A 163 18.88 16.64 7.70
C ASP A 163 17.76 15.67 7.36
N ARG A 164 18.14 14.42 7.13
CA ARG A 164 17.20 13.36 6.82
C ARG A 164 16.67 12.76 8.10
N PRO A 165 15.34 12.76 8.31
CA PRO A 165 14.75 12.08 9.46
C PRO A 165 14.96 10.57 9.36
N VAL A 166 15.28 9.95 10.49
CA VAL A 166 15.40 8.50 10.62
C VAL A 166 14.05 7.93 11.05
N LEU A 167 13.70 6.77 10.51
CA LEU A 167 12.52 6.03 10.94
C LEU A 167 12.72 5.57 12.38
N LYS A 168 11.95 6.10 13.32
CA LYS A 168 12.02 5.77 14.75
C LYS A 168 10.64 5.51 15.33
N GLU A 169 10.58 4.74 16.38
CA GLU A 169 9.36 4.48 17.12
C GLU A 169 8.94 5.74 17.89
N ILE A 170 7.74 6.24 17.60
CA ILE A 170 7.14 7.42 18.23
C ILE A 170 6.18 6.99 19.33
N GLU A 171 5.40 5.95 19.05
CA GLU A 171 4.49 5.30 19.97
C GLU A 171 4.66 3.78 19.81
N PRO A 172 4.27 2.95 20.79
CA PRO A 172 4.40 1.51 20.68
C PRO A 172 3.84 0.95 19.37
N GLY A 173 4.73 0.33 18.56
CA GLY A 173 4.42 -0.23 17.24
C GLY A 173 4.20 0.80 16.13
N HIS A 174 4.35 2.10 16.39
CA HIS A 174 4.14 3.17 15.42
C HIS A 174 5.43 3.95 15.15
N PHE A 175 5.98 3.78 13.97
CA PHE A 175 7.24 4.35 13.54
C PHE A 175 7.00 5.45 12.51
N ALA A 176 7.71 6.56 12.63
CA ALA A 176 7.68 7.65 11.65
C ALA A 176 9.07 8.24 11.42
N ALA A 177 9.35 8.63 10.17
CA ALA A 177 10.55 9.35 9.77
C ALA A 177 10.20 10.83 9.57
N CYS A 178 10.02 11.56 10.68
CA CYS A 178 9.60 12.96 10.65
C CYS A 178 10.21 13.75 11.82
N HIS A 179 10.73 14.94 11.52
CA HIS A 179 11.31 15.83 12.53
C HIS A 179 10.29 16.48 13.48
N LEU A 180 8.99 16.41 13.17
CA LEU A 180 7.94 16.86 14.10
C LEU A 180 7.93 16.07 15.42
N TYR A 181 8.53 14.89 15.42
CA TYR A 181 8.59 13.98 16.57
C TYR A 181 10.03 13.73 17.06
N SER A 182 10.96 14.63 16.68
CA SER A 182 12.37 14.54 17.05
C SER A 182 12.64 15.11 18.42
#